data_66214fcc4a261ec8d71450e011e3d2fd
#
_entry.id   66214fcc4a261ec8d71450e011e3d2fd
#
_cell.length_a   1.000
_cell.length_b   1.000
_cell.length_c   1.000
_cell.angle_alpha   90.00
_cell.angle_beta   90.00
_cell.angle_gamma   90.00
#
_symmetry.space_group_name_H-M   'P 1'
#
loop_
_entity.id
_entity.type
_entity.pdbx_description
1 polymer ?
#
loop_
_entity_poly.entity_id
_entity_poly.type
_entity_poly.pdbx_seq_one_letter_code
_entity_poly.pdbx_strand_id
1 'polypeptide(L)'
;TQIVEGFRSAYELEESYRIAHHGEEIMPPEWSPSEPIEFVPPADDSAIVIYEKDGVTVKTFRVNHAPVEPSVGYRIEYAGKVVVLSGDTIRTTSQLEHSRNADLLVAEAMNKEVVGAIEDINRELGYEDQATILFDIQDYHMDVSDVGALAEEANAKQLALNHLAPKPQSGRQANLFFRDPVAELYSGQLLVGKDGMQIVIPVP
;
A
#
# COMPACT_ATOMS: atom_id res chain seq x y z
N THR A 1 -6.90 4.67 17.94
CA THR A 1 -7.93 5.39 18.71
C THR A 1 -8.08 6.82 18.25
N GLN A 2 -7.07 7.69 18.32
CA GLN A 2 -7.18 9.13 17.99
C GLN A 2 -7.76 9.45 16.61
N ILE A 3 -7.41 8.67 15.56
CA ILE A 3 -7.93 8.87 14.20
C ILE A 3 -9.44 8.61 14.17
N VAL A 4 -9.89 7.50 14.76
CA VAL A 4 -11.32 7.14 14.82
C VAL A 4 -12.12 8.17 15.60
N GLU A 5 -11.61 8.60 16.74
CA GLU A 5 -12.23 9.67 17.57
C GLU A 5 -12.27 11.01 16.83
N GLY A 6 -11.21 11.35 16.10
CA GLY A 6 -11.17 12.56 15.27
C GLY A 6 -12.23 12.54 14.17
N PHE A 7 -12.42 11.44 13.47
CA PHE A 7 -13.47 11.30 12.46
C PHE A 7 -14.86 11.37 13.09
N ARG A 8 -15.10 10.69 14.20
CA ARG A 8 -16.40 10.77 14.92
C ARG A 8 -16.73 12.20 15.29
N SER A 9 -15.78 12.91 15.91
CA SER A 9 -15.98 14.31 16.29
C SER A 9 -16.22 15.22 15.09
N ALA A 10 -15.53 15.00 13.97
CA ALA A 10 -15.71 15.78 12.74
C ALA A 10 -17.12 15.64 12.13
N TYR A 11 -17.76 14.48 12.29
CA TYR A 11 -19.08 14.19 11.72
C TYR A 11 -20.25 14.28 12.73
N GLU A 12 -19.99 14.56 13.99
CA GLU A 12 -21.00 14.62 15.06
C GLU A 12 -22.17 15.57 14.75
N LEU A 13 -21.86 16.76 14.24
CA LEU A 13 -22.89 17.73 13.84
C LEU A 13 -23.71 17.26 12.64
N GLU A 14 -23.06 16.70 11.62
CA GLU A 14 -23.72 16.16 10.44
C GLU A 14 -24.67 15.01 10.82
N GLU A 15 -24.22 14.13 11.70
CA GLU A 15 -25.03 13.05 12.25
C GLU A 15 -26.26 13.60 12.99
N SER A 16 -26.07 14.58 13.85
CA SER A 16 -27.17 15.20 14.62
C SER A 16 -28.22 15.83 13.69
N TYR A 17 -27.82 16.48 12.60
CA TYR A 17 -28.76 17.06 11.63
C TYR A 17 -29.55 15.99 10.88
N ARG A 18 -28.91 14.88 10.51
CA ARG A 18 -29.60 13.77 9.84
C ARG A 18 -30.59 13.08 10.75
N ILE A 19 -30.21 12.83 12.00
CA ILE A 19 -31.14 12.28 13.02
C ILE A 19 -32.32 13.21 13.22
N ALA A 20 -32.07 14.52 13.41
CA ALA A 20 -33.14 15.50 13.60
C ALA A 20 -34.08 15.60 12.39
N HIS A 21 -33.59 15.39 11.18
CA HIS A 21 -34.35 15.47 9.93
C HIS A 21 -35.11 14.18 9.61
N HIS A 22 -34.48 13.02 9.80
CA HIS A 22 -35.04 11.73 9.40
C HIS A 22 -35.60 10.89 10.55
N GLY A 23 -35.28 11.25 11.80
CA GLY A 23 -35.63 10.51 13.01
C GLY A 23 -34.70 9.33 13.30
N GLU A 24 -34.66 8.92 14.56
CA GLU A 24 -33.80 7.84 15.07
C GLU A 24 -34.15 6.44 14.50
N GLU A 25 -35.40 6.27 14.03
CA GLU A 25 -35.80 5.01 13.35
C GLU A 25 -35.06 4.76 12.03
N ILE A 26 -34.80 5.83 11.27
CA ILE A 26 -34.11 5.76 9.96
C ILE A 26 -32.61 5.94 10.14
N MET A 27 -32.22 6.82 11.04
CA MET A 27 -30.84 7.18 11.37
C MET A 27 -30.61 7.01 12.88
N PRO A 28 -30.44 5.77 13.37
CA PRO A 28 -30.19 5.56 14.79
C PRO A 28 -28.87 6.20 15.22
N PRO A 29 -28.75 6.73 16.45
CA PRO A 29 -27.54 7.38 16.96
C PRO A 29 -26.27 6.51 16.86
N GLU A 30 -26.44 5.20 16.75
CA GLU A 30 -25.38 4.20 16.66
C GLU A 30 -25.19 3.66 15.23
N TRP A 31 -25.75 4.32 14.20
CA TRP A 31 -25.72 3.83 12.81
C TRP A 31 -24.31 3.73 12.23
N SER A 32 -23.36 4.47 12.79
CA SER A 32 -21.95 4.43 12.40
C SER A 32 -21.02 4.17 13.60
N PRO A 33 -21.21 3.08 14.37
CA PRO A 33 -20.31 2.75 15.46
C PRO A 33 -18.95 2.41 14.90
N SER A 34 -17.91 3.09 15.35
CA SER A 34 -16.53 2.80 14.99
C SER A 34 -15.76 2.42 16.26
N GLU A 35 -15.32 1.18 16.34
CA GLU A 35 -14.46 0.69 17.42
C GLU A 35 -13.05 0.49 16.89
N PRO A 36 -12.05 1.23 17.41
CA PRO A 36 -10.67 1.04 17.00
C PRO A 36 -10.11 -0.25 17.62
N ILE A 37 -9.59 -1.13 16.78
CA ILE A 37 -8.82 -2.30 17.20
C ILE A 37 -7.34 -1.99 16.96
N GLU A 38 -6.64 -1.67 18.03
CA GLU A 38 -5.21 -1.35 17.98
C GLU A 38 -4.36 -2.62 18.09
N PHE A 39 -3.29 -2.69 17.34
CA PHE A 39 -2.32 -3.76 17.41
C PHE A 39 -0.89 -3.19 17.37
N VAL A 40 0.06 -3.95 17.89
CA VAL A 40 1.48 -3.64 17.80
C VAL A 40 2.12 -4.68 16.88
N PRO A 41 2.65 -4.28 15.72
CA PRO A 41 3.32 -5.23 14.83
C PRO A 41 4.58 -5.77 15.52
N PRO A 42 4.99 -7.03 15.20
CA PRO A 42 6.22 -7.61 15.73
C PRO A 42 7.45 -6.73 15.45
N ALA A 43 8.43 -6.76 16.33
CA ALA A 43 9.69 -6.05 16.13
C ALA A 43 10.67 -6.83 15.23
N ASP A 44 10.41 -8.10 15.02
CA ASP A 44 11.17 -9.02 14.16
C ASP A 44 10.43 -9.28 12.83
N ASP A 45 10.94 -10.17 12.00
CA ASP A 45 10.37 -10.54 10.69
C ASP A 45 9.13 -11.45 10.79
N SER A 46 8.56 -11.66 12.00
CA SER A 46 7.33 -12.44 12.17
C SER A 46 6.08 -11.65 11.81
N ALA A 47 4.93 -12.33 11.72
CA ALA A 47 3.63 -11.71 11.54
C ALA A 47 2.66 -12.11 12.65
N ILE A 48 1.70 -11.24 12.94
CA ILE A 48 0.60 -11.54 13.86
C ILE A 48 -0.74 -11.53 13.11
N VAL A 49 -1.67 -12.37 13.55
CA VAL A 49 -3.05 -12.35 13.06
C VAL A 49 -3.78 -11.19 13.71
N ILE A 50 -4.35 -10.31 12.88
CA ILE A 50 -5.15 -9.15 13.33
C ILE A 50 -6.63 -9.32 13.03
N TYR A 51 -6.98 -10.26 12.15
CA TYR A 51 -8.36 -10.58 11.83
C TYR A 51 -8.46 -12.05 11.41
N GLU A 52 -9.45 -12.76 11.94
CA GLU A 52 -9.77 -14.13 11.55
C GLU A 52 -11.26 -14.37 11.70
N LYS A 53 -11.97 -14.42 10.57
CA LYS A 53 -13.42 -14.66 10.53
C LYS A 53 -13.86 -15.13 9.14
N ASP A 54 -14.86 -16.02 9.11
CA ASP A 54 -15.51 -16.50 7.89
C ASP A 54 -14.53 -17.06 6.83
N GLY A 55 -13.45 -17.70 7.31
CA GLY A 55 -12.40 -18.28 6.47
C GLY A 55 -11.37 -17.28 5.94
N VAL A 56 -11.51 -16.00 6.27
CA VAL A 56 -10.51 -14.95 5.97
C VAL A 56 -9.56 -14.82 7.15
N THR A 57 -8.26 -14.88 6.89
CA THR A 57 -7.21 -14.55 7.86
C THR A 57 -6.40 -13.37 7.34
N VAL A 58 -6.27 -12.32 8.15
CA VAL A 58 -5.38 -11.18 7.86
C VAL A 58 -4.26 -11.16 8.88
N LYS A 59 -3.05 -11.22 8.36
CA LYS A 59 -1.81 -11.08 9.13
C LYS A 59 -1.17 -9.74 8.82
N THR A 60 -0.52 -9.15 9.80
CA THR A 60 0.32 -7.95 9.61
C THR A 60 1.75 -8.26 10.00
N PHE A 61 2.69 -7.67 9.29
CA PHE A 61 4.12 -7.77 9.51
C PHE A 61 4.76 -6.39 9.37
N ARG A 62 5.92 -6.19 10.01
CA ARG A 62 6.63 -4.92 9.96
C ARG A 62 7.33 -4.75 8.61
N VAL A 63 7.28 -3.53 8.09
CA VAL A 63 8.06 -3.05 6.95
C VAL A 63 8.86 -1.81 7.37
N ASN A 64 9.66 -1.23 6.48
CA ASN A 64 10.51 -0.08 6.80
C ASN A 64 10.15 1.13 5.93
N HIS A 65 9.54 2.11 6.55
CA HIS A 65 9.23 3.41 5.95
C HIS A 65 9.68 4.54 6.90
N ALA A 66 10.90 4.43 7.45
CA ALA A 66 11.41 5.43 8.39
C ALA A 66 11.42 6.84 7.77
N PRO A 67 11.03 7.90 8.51
CA PRO A 67 10.84 7.93 9.97
C PRO A 67 9.43 7.55 10.45
N VAL A 68 8.54 7.07 9.58
CA VAL A 68 7.20 6.60 9.98
C VAL A 68 7.30 5.23 10.63
N GLU A 69 7.00 5.17 11.92
CA GLU A 69 7.08 3.96 12.74
C GLU A 69 5.88 3.81 13.67
N PRO A 70 5.25 2.65 13.71
CA PRO A 70 5.51 1.46 12.88
C PRO A 70 4.86 1.56 11.51
N SER A 71 5.54 1.03 10.48
CA SER A 71 4.97 0.77 9.16
C SER A 71 4.73 -0.71 8.96
N VAL A 72 3.66 -1.07 8.25
CA VAL A 72 3.20 -2.45 8.15
C VAL A 72 2.79 -2.84 6.73
N GLY A 73 3.07 -4.11 6.41
CA GLY A 73 2.44 -4.82 5.30
C GLY A 73 1.35 -5.77 5.80
N TYR A 74 0.56 -6.28 4.88
CA TYR A 74 -0.54 -7.20 5.18
C TYR A 74 -0.46 -8.45 4.29
N ARG A 75 -0.74 -9.61 4.89
CA ARG A 75 -0.93 -10.88 4.21
C ARG A 75 -2.34 -11.38 4.47
N ILE A 76 -3.13 -11.51 3.42
CA ILE A 76 -4.53 -11.90 3.45
C ILE A 76 -4.66 -13.31 2.86
N GLU A 77 -5.23 -14.22 3.60
CA GLU A 77 -5.42 -15.62 3.22
C GLU A 77 -6.92 -15.94 3.19
N TYR A 78 -7.41 -16.49 2.06
CA TYR A 78 -8.80 -16.89 1.90
C TYR A 78 -8.92 -18.01 0.86
N ALA A 79 -9.64 -19.09 1.17
CA ALA A 79 -9.90 -20.22 0.27
C ALA A 79 -8.64 -20.74 -0.44
N GLY A 80 -7.51 -20.82 0.26
CA GLY A 80 -6.21 -21.27 -0.27
C GLY A 80 -5.52 -20.26 -1.19
N LYS A 81 -6.00 -19.03 -1.27
CA LYS A 81 -5.39 -17.90 -1.99
C LYS A 81 -4.70 -16.95 -1.03
N VAL A 82 -3.66 -16.31 -1.52
CA VAL A 82 -2.83 -15.38 -0.77
C VAL A 82 -2.69 -14.08 -1.52
N VAL A 83 -3.07 -12.97 -0.89
CA VAL A 83 -2.82 -11.60 -1.34
C VAL A 83 -1.91 -10.92 -0.33
N VAL A 84 -0.88 -10.24 -0.82
CA VAL A 84 0.03 -9.46 0.03
C VAL A 84 0.00 -8.01 -0.41
N LEU A 85 -0.07 -7.11 0.56
CA LEU A 85 0.03 -5.64 0.37
C LEU A 85 1.32 -5.17 1.05
N SER A 86 2.20 -4.51 0.31
CA SER A 86 3.48 -4.05 0.87
C SER A 86 3.32 -2.97 1.94
N GLY A 87 2.33 -2.08 1.81
CA GLY A 87 2.42 -0.75 2.41
C GLY A 87 3.55 0.04 1.75
N ASP A 88 3.81 1.24 2.24
CA ASP A 88 4.95 2.05 1.78
C ASP A 88 6.21 1.57 2.52
N THR A 89 7.27 1.26 1.77
CA THR A 89 8.45 0.60 2.35
C THR A 89 9.63 0.52 1.36
N ILE A 90 10.83 0.50 1.87
CA ILE A 90 11.96 -0.08 1.13
C ILE A 90 11.87 -1.61 1.13
N ARG A 91 12.67 -2.28 0.29
CA ARG A 91 12.76 -3.75 0.33
C ARG A 91 13.28 -4.24 1.69
N THR A 92 12.55 -5.16 2.32
CA THR A 92 12.92 -5.79 3.60
C THR A 92 12.85 -7.32 3.53
N THR A 93 13.58 -8.00 4.43
CA THR A 93 13.49 -9.45 4.60
C THR A 93 12.07 -9.88 5.00
N SER A 94 11.45 -9.15 5.93
CA SER A 94 10.09 -9.40 6.37
C SER A 94 9.10 -9.38 5.21
N GLN A 95 9.17 -8.36 4.36
CA GLN A 95 8.31 -8.27 3.19
C GLN A 95 8.52 -9.43 2.22
N LEU A 96 9.77 -9.81 1.95
CA LEU A 96 10.10 -10.95 1.09
C LEU A 96 9.48 -12.24 1.65
N GLU A 97 9.72 -12.54 2.92
CA GLU A 97 9.24 -13.78 3.54
C GLU A 97 7.71 -13.88 3.54
N HIS A 98 7.01 -12.76 3.83
CA HIS A 98 5.56 -12.75 3.83
C HIS A 98 4.94 -12.69 2.44
N SER A 99 5.71 -12.32 1.41
CA SER A 99 5.29 -12.35 0.00
C SER A 99 5.50 -13.70 -0.68
N ARG A 100 6.18 -14.65 -0.05
CA ARG A 100 6.47 -15.96 -0.66
C ARG A 100 5.21 -16.67 -1.14
N ASN A 101 5.25 -17.08 -2.41
CA ASN A 101 4.19 -17.80 -3.12
C ASN A 101 2.82 -17.10 -3.11
N ALA A 102 2.80 -15.77 -3.00
CA ALA A 102 1.56 -14.99 -3.11
C ALA A 102 0.87 -15.24 -4.46
N ASP A 103 -0.45 -15.38 -4.45
CA ASP A 103 -1.24 -15.40 -5.69
C ASP A 103 -1.27 -13.99 -6.30
N LEU A 104 -1.24 -12.93 -5.46
CA LEU A 104 -1.08 -11.54 -5.86
C LEU A 104 -0.23 -10.80 -4.82
N LEU A 105 0.84 -10.18 -5.28
CA LEU A 105 1.58 -9.16 -4.54
C LEU A 105 1.17 -7.79 -5.07
N VAL A 106 0.62 -6.94 -4.21
CA VAL A 106 0.38 -5.52 -4.49
C VAL A 106 1.49 -4.73 -3.79
N ALA A 107 2.38 -4.13 -4.57
CA ALA A 107 3.55 -3.44 -4.06
C ALA A 107 3.60 -1.99 -4.54
N GLU A 108 4.01 -1.10 -3.65
CA GLU A 108 4.41 0.24 -4.05
C GLU A 108 5.58 0.21 -5.03
N ALA A 109 5.73 1.24 -5.84
CA ALA A 109 6.85 1.33 -6.76
C ALA A 109 7.26 2.80 -7.01
N MET A 110 8.53 3.09 -6.80
CA MET A 110 9.15 4.33 -7.19
C MET A 110 10.18 4.09 -8.30
N ASN A 111 10.13 4.88 -9.35
CA ASN A 111 11.26 4.92 -10.28
C ASN A 111 12.24 6.02 -9.80
N LYS A 112 13.25 5.60 -9.03
CA LYS A 112 14.21 6.52 -8.41
C LYS A 112 15.05 7.27 -9.43
N GLU A 113 15.34 6.69 -10.59
CA GLU A 113 16.06 7.36 -11.67
C GLU A 113 15.25 8.56 -12.20
N VAL A 114 13.95 8.36 -12.45
CA VAL A 114 13.05 9.43 -12.92
C VAL A 114 12.81 10.47 -11.84
N VAL A 115 12.62 10.05 -10.59
CA VAL A 115 12.46 10.98 -9.44
C VAL A 115 13.71 11.83 -9.27
N GLY A 116 14.91 11.23 -9.32
CA GLY A 116 16.18 11.96 -9.24
C GLY A 116 16.36 12.98 -10.38
N ALA A 117 16.00 12.60 -11.62
CA ALA A 117 16.03 13.55 -12.73
C ALA A 117 15.06 14.73 -12.55
N ILE A 118 13.89 14.49 -11.95
CA ILE A 118 12.93 15.57 -11.62
C ILE A 118 13.47 16.42 -10.47
N GLU A 119 14.12 15.82 -9.47
CA GLU A 119 14.81 16.54 -8.38
C GLU A 119 15.85 17.50 -8.94
N ASP A 120 16.75 17.02 -9.81
CA ASP A 120 17.81 17.83 -10.43
C ASP A 120 17.22 19.03 -11.18
N ILE A 121 16.16 18.81 -11.98
CA ILE A 121 15.46 19.88 -12.71
C ILE A 121 14.89 20.93 -11.73
N ASN A 122 14.26 20.49 -10.63
CA ASN A 122 13.70 21.42 -9.63
C ASN A 122 14.80 22.26 -8.99
N ARG A 123 15.94 21.65 -8.68
CA ARG A 123 17.12 22.35 -8.12
C ARG A 123 17.68 23.38 -9.09
N GLU A 124 17.82 23.03 -10.36
CA GLU A 124 18.26 23.97 -11.41
C GLU A 124 17.31 25.17 -11.60
N LEU A 125 16.01 24.95 -11.39
CA LEU A 125 14.98 25.99 -11.48
C LEU A 125 14.82 26.81 -10.19
N GLY A 126 15.54 26.47 -9.11
CA GLY A 126 15.48 27.15 -7.80
C GLY A 126 14.27 26.73 -6.95
N TYR A 127 13.63 25.59 -7.24
CA TYR A 127 12.54 25.03 -6.43
C TYR A 127 13.09 24.09 -5.34
N GLU A 128 13.87 24.67 -4.41
CA GLU A 128 14.65 23.92 -3.41
C GLU A 128 13.77 23.04 -2.48
N ASP A 129 12.60 23.53 -2.07
CA ASP A 129 11.70 22.75 -1.21
C ASP A 129 11.20 21.47 -1.93
N GLN A 130 10.83 21.60 -3.20
CA GLN A 130 10.39 20.45 -4.02
C GLN A 130 11.56 19.50 -4.29
N ALA A 131 12.75 20.02 -4.57
CA ALA A 131 13.92 19.19 -4.76
C ALA A 131 14.28 18.43 -3.49
N THR A 132 14.19 19.06 -2.31
CA THR A 132 14.43 18.40 -1.03
C THR A 132 13.43 17.26 -0.78
N ILE A 133 12.13 17.49 -1.03
CA ILE A 133 11.11 16.42 -0.88
C ILE A 133 11.41 15.25 -1.84
N LEU A 134 11.75 15.54 -3.10
CA LEU A 134 12.05 14.50 -4.09
C LEU A 134 13.32 13.72 -3.75
N PHE A 135 14.28 14.34 -3.09
CA PHE A 135 15.46 13.67 -2.55
C PHE A 135 15.10 12.76 -1.38
N ASP A 136 14.38 13.28 -0.38
CA ASP A 136 14.05 12.56 0.84
C ASP A 136 13.18 11.31 0.59
N ILE A 137 12.19 11.40 -0.31
CA ILE A 137 11.29 10.27 -0.57
C ILE A 137 12.00 9.04 -1.15
N GLN A 138 13.19 9.18 -1.73
CA GLN A 138 13.94 8.06 -2.29
C GLN A 138 14.49 7.12 -1.21
N ASP A 139 14.62 7.60 0.04
CA ASP A 139 15.21 6.81 1.13
C ASP A 139 14.25 5.78 1.73
N TYR A 140 12.94 5.98 1.57
CA TYR A 140 11.92 5.18 2.25
C TYR A 140 10.86 4.57 1.32
N HIS A 141 11.02 4.70 0.00
CA HIS A 141 10.21 4.00 -1.01
C HIS A 141 11.02 2.99 -1.82
N MET A 142 10.33 1.96 -2.34
CA MET A 142 10.96 0.86 -3.05
C MET A 142 11.20 1.19 -4.52
N ASP A 143 12.46 1.07 -4.96
CA ASP A 143 12.77 1.23 -6.38
C ASP A 143 12.13 0.13 -7.24
N VAL A 144 11.80 0.46 -8.49
CA VAL A 144 11.24 -0.48 -9.48
C VAL A 144 12.09 -1.75 -9.64
N SER A 145 13.42 -1.63 -9.54
CA SER A 145 14.34 -2.76 -9.60
C SER A 145 14.19 -3.69 -8.38
N ASP A 146 14.05 -3.12 -7.19
CA ASP A 146 13.83 -3.88 -5.96
C ASP A 146 12.48 -4.58 -5.94
N VAL A 147 11.43 -3.92 -6.44
CA VAL A 147 10.08 -4.48 -6.57
C VAL A 147 10.09 -5.71 -7.49
N GLY A 148 10.71 -5.60 -8.66
CA GLY A 148 10.82 -6.71 -9.61
C GLY A 148 11.60 -7.88 -9.02
N ALA A 149 12.77 -7.61 -8.45
CA ALA A 149 13.61 -8.64 -7.83
C ALA A 149 12.93 -9.30 -6.61
N LEU A 150 12.20 -8.53 -5.78
CA LEU A 150 11.45 -9.07 -4.65
C LEU A 150 10.33 -9.99 -5.11
N ALA A 151 9.56 -9.60 -6.12
CA ALA A 151 8.45 -10.39 -6.65
C ALA A 151 8.93 -11.72 -7.26
N GLU A 152 10.05 -11.70 -7.97
CA GLU A 152 10.68 -12.89 -8.54
C GLU A 152 11.20 -13.82 -7.43
N GLU A 153 11.97 -13.30 -6.49
CA GLU A 153 12.51 -14.08 -5.37
C GLU A 153 11.41 -14.65 -4.47
N ALA A 154 10.33 -13.91 -4.26
CA ALA A 154 9.16 -14.37 -3.53
C ALA A 154 8.34 -15.43 -4.30
N ASN A 155 8.64 -15.70 -5.58
CA ASN A 155 7.83 -16.55 -6.43
C ASN A 155 6.35 -16.12 -6.44
N ALA A 156 6.09 -14.82 -6.47
CA ALA A 156 4.74 -14.27 -6.58
C ALA A 156 4.16 -14.59 -7.96
N LYS A 157 2.90 -15.03 -8.03
CA LYS A 157 2.29 -15.41 -9.32
C LYS A 157 1.87 -14.20 -10.14
N GLN A 158 1.42 -13.16 -9.45
CA GLN A 158 1.05 -11.88 -10.04
C GLN A 158 1.63 -10.75 -9.19
N LEU A 159 2.11 -9.70 -9.85
CA LEU A 159 2.56 -8.45 -9.25
C LEU A 159 1.69 -7.30 -9.78
N ALA A 160 1.06 -6.55 -8.88
CA ALA A 160 0.38 -5.31 -9.20
C ALA A 160 1.11 -4.14 -8.54
N LEU A 161 1.54 -3.18 -9.34
CA LEU A 161 2.19 -1.98 -8.83
C LEU A 161 1.14 -0.94 -8.44
N ASN A 162 1.26 -0.38 -7.25
CA ASN A 162 0.45 0.73 -6.76
C ASN A 162 1.33 1.86 -6.23
N HIS A 163 0.75 2.91 -5.67
CA HIS A 163 1.49 4.04 -5.08
C HIS A 163 2.67 4.49 -5.94
N LEU A 164 2.40 4.75 -7.24
CA LEU A 164 3.42 4.98 -8.25
C LEU A 164 4.05 6.37 -8.12
N ALA A 165 5.36 6.43 -7.96
CA ALA A 165 6.13 7.68 -7.93
C ALA A 165 7.26 7.67 -8.99
N PRO A 166 7.31 8.70 -9.88
CA PRO A 166 6.33 9.77 -10.05
C PRO A 166 5.04 9.27 -10.70
N LYS A 167 3.90 9.92 -10.41
CA LYS A 167 2.61 9.54 -11.00
C LYS A 167 2.67 9.61 -12.54
N PRO A 168 2.47 8.50 -13.26
CA PRO A 168 2.47 8.52 -14.73
C PRO A 168 1.25 9.26 -15.28
N GLN A 169 1.45 10.13 -16.24
CA GLN A 169 0.40 10.94 -16.88
C GLN A 169 -0.22 10.25 -18.10
N SER A 170 0.34 9.14 -18.54
CA SER A 170 -0.12 8.37 -19.71
C SER A 170 0.26 6.89 -19.59
N GLY A 171 -0.43 6.04 -20.36
CA GLY A 171 -0.07 4.62 -20.45
C GLY A 171 1.35 4.38 -20.97
N ARG A 172 1.88 5.28 -21.82
CA ARG A 172 3.27 5.21 -22.29
C ARG A 172 4.25 5.45 -21.14
N GLN A 173 4.00 6.45 -20.29
CA GLN A 173 4.84 6.68 -19.11
C GLN A 173 4.71 5.55 -18.09
N ALA A 174 3.51 5.00 -17.88
CA ALA A 174 3.30 3.85 -17.02
C ALA A 174 4.14 2.64 -17.47
N ASN A 175 4.21 2.40 -18.76
CA ASN A 175 5.08 1.34 -19.30
C ASN A 175 6.56 1.69 -19.12
N LEU A 176 6.99 2.84 -19.58
CA LEU A 176 8.41 3.23 -19.59
C LEU A 176 8.99 3.33 -18.17
N PHE A 177 8.23 3.89 -17.22
CA PHE A 177 8.75 4.16 -15.87
C PHE A 177 8.59 2.98 -14.92
N PHE A 178 7.61 2.10 -15.15
CA PHE A 178 7.27 1.04 -14.20
C PHE A 178 7.28 -0.35 -14.83
N ARG A 179 6.49 -0.55 -15.90
CA ARG A 179 6.35 -1.89 -16.46
C ARG A 179 7.64 -2.44 -17.02
N ASP A 180 8.31 -1.67 -17.88
CA ASP A 180 9.47 -2.16 -18.62
C ASP A 180 10.64 -2.49 -17.68
N PRO A 181 11.06 -1.61 -16.73
CA PRO A 181 12.13 -1.93 -15.80
C PRO A 181 11.79 -3.09 -14.85
N VAL A 182 10.54 -3.20 -14.39
CA VAL A 182 10.13 -4.33 -13.54
C VAL A 182 10.11 -5.65 -14.31
N ALA A 183 9.66 -5.63 -15.58
CA ALA A 183 9.59 -6.82 -16.43
C ALA A 183 10.99 -7.40 -16.81
N GLU A 184 12.05 -6.62 -16.66
CA GLU A 184 13.42 -7.13 -16.80
C GLU A 184 13.84 -8.08 -15.67
N LEU A 185 13.20 -7.94 -14.49
CA LEU A 185 13.56 -8.65 -13.26
C LEU A 185 12.49 -9.61 -12.76
N TYR A 186 11.26 -9.50 -13.28
CA TYR A 186 10.11 -10.32 -12.86
C TYR A 186 9.46 -10.99 -14.07
N SER A 187 9.42 -12.32 -14.04
CA SER A 187 8.92 -13.16 -15.14
C SER A 187 7.42 -13.49 -15.06
N GLY A 188 6.76 -13.18 -13.91
CA GLY A 188 5.34 -13.46 -13.69
C GLY A 188 4.40 -12.44 -14.35
N GLN A 189 3.12 -12.53 -14.02
CA GLN A 189 2.12 -11.59 -14.53
C GLN A 189 2.27 -10.23 -13.86
N LEU A 190 2.60 -9.20 -14.65
CA LEU A 190 2.81 -7.83 -14.17
C LEU A 190 1.66 -6.90 -14.58
N LEU A 191 1.12 -6.18 -13.61
CA LEU A 191 0.07 -5.17 -13.77
C LEU A 191 0.57 -3.83 -13.23
N VAL A 192 0.45 -2.77 -14.02
CA VAL A 192 0.63 -1.40 -13.51
C VAL A 192 -0.73 -0.88 -13.08
N GLY A 193 -0.89 -0.62 -11.79
CA GLY A 193 -2.15 -0.22 -11.18
C GLY A 193 -2.68 1.11 -11.70
N LYS A 194 -3.98 1.26 -11.66
CA LYS A 194 -4.71 2.51 -11.91
C LYS A 194 -5.97 2.54 -11.05
N ASP A 195 -6.44 3.73 -10.73
CA ASP A 195 -7.64 3.92 -9.92
C ASP A 195 -8.84 3.16 -10.51
N GLY A 196 -9.56 2.43 -9.66
CA GLY A 196 -10.70 1.61 -10.05
C GLY A 196 -10.36 0.28 -10.73
N MET A 197 -9.07 -0.10 -10.86
CA MET A 197 -8.70 -1.42 -11.37
C MET A 197 -9.22 -2.54 -10.45
N GLN A 198 -9.81 -3.54 -11.04
CA GLN A 198 -10.24 -4.76 -10.34
C GLN A 198 -9.38 -5.94 -10.79
N ILE A 199 -8.86 -6.68 -9.82
CA ILE A 199 -8.09 -7.91 -10.06
C ILE A 199 -8.88 -9.07 -9.43
N VAL A 200 -9.25 -10.04 -10.26
CA VAL A 200 -10.00 -11.23 -9.81
C VAL A 200 -9.04 -12.39 -9.66
N ILE A 201 -8.98 -12.96 -8.46
CA ILE A 201 -8.23 -14.17 -8.17
C ILE A 201 -9.26 -15.30 -8.01
N PRO A 202 -9.35 -16.23 -8.97
CA PRO A 202 -10.33 -17.31 -8.88
C PRO A 202 -9.99 -18.22 -7.69
N VAL A 203 -11.00 -18.54 -6.91
CA VAL A 203 -10.94 -19.56 -5.85
C VAL A 203 -11.43 -20.90 -6.39
N PRO A 204 -10.96 -22.01 -5.81
CA PRO A 204 -11.39 -23.36 -6.22
C PRO A 204 -12.89 -23.59 -6.09
#